data_7746e528853f8bde940f40fada443654
#
_entry.id   7746e528853f8bde940f40fada443654
#
_cell.length_a   1.000
_cell.length_b   1.000
_cell.length_c   1.000
_cell.angle_alpha   90.00
_cell.angle_beta   90.00
_cell.angle_gamma   90.00
#
_symmetry.space_group_name_H-M   'P 1'
#
loop_
_entity.id
_entity.type
_entity.pdbx_description
1 polymer ?
#
loop_
_entity_poly.entity_id
_entity_poly.type
_entity_poly.pdbx_seq_one_letter_code
_entity_poly.pdbx_strand_id
1 'polypeptide(L)'
;MEQVYLKQPIILLLGGGENTTKFEALNEGTPIKLTSIDITYGAADPNAVAAPTFDAVTPFVGKGLVTIKGVEGSVVYYTTDGSVPTTSSLNNGTSSVNVEVTETTTIKAIAVKNGKESVMVSKEFVCYQLKSIAQLNELTSDLKNVALKLTNAKVVYDYFKGYYVYVREGEYAVRFDGIFYGNTTISNLSNYVVNGTVLVDFAKNFGDCTLTANKETKVSDLTLTESSEVAQPVVTTIPELLEKKHVEDLIALKSVTITSRKENYSTVYDLTDESGNVVTAPSCMSDDLSAKADDGNKYDVKAIFDSVNDDGKPQLTLLGFYEIANGITSVTRQESNIDATIYNMSGQRVGKSYKGLVVKAGKKYIAK
;
A
#
# COMPACT_ATOMS: atom_id res chain seq x y z
N MET A 1 8.36 -57.55 -20.12
CA MET A 1 8.25 -56.14 -20.53
C MET A 1 7.71 -56.13 -21.95
N GLU A 2 6.47 -55.78 -22.08
CA GLU A 2 5.82 -55.68 -23.38
C GLU A 2 6.16 -54.30 -23.94
N GLN A 3 6.92 -54.26 -25.04
CA GLN A 3 7.19 -53.02 -25.75
C GLN A 3 6.00 -52.72 -26.65
N VAL A 4 5.24 -51.68 -26.27
CA VAL A 4 4.19 -51.16 -27.11
C VAL A 4 4.81 -50.23 -28.14
N TYR A 5 4.84 -50.69 -29.41
CA TYR A 5 5.22 -49.83 -30.51
C TYR A 5 3.97 -49.16 -31.09
N LEU A 6 3.95 -47.86 -31.15
CA LEU A 6 2.97 -47.11 -31.94
C LEU A 6 3.29 -47.33 -33.40
N LYS A 7 2.45 -48.12 -34.12
CA LYS A 7 2.65 -48.49 -35.55
C LYS A 7 2.21 -47.38 -36.51
N GLN A 8 1.74 -46.24 -36.03
CA GLN A 8 1.33 -45.12 -36.87
C GLN A 8 2.02 -43.83 -36.38
N PRO A 9 2.53 -43.00 -37.29
CA PRO A 9 3.06 -41.70 -36.92
C PRO A 9 1.94 -40.81 -36.39
N ILE A 10 2.17 -40.21 -35.21
CA ILE A 10 1.32 -39.12 -34.71
C ILE A 10 1.84 -37.86 -35.40
N ILE A 11 1.03 -37.27 -36.28
CA ILE A 11 1.35 -35.97 -36.87
C ILE A 11 0.86 -34.91 -35.92
N LEU A 12 1.80 -34.23 -35.26
CA LEU A 12 1.53 -33.04 -34.46
C LEU A 12 1.79 -31.82 -35.34
N LEU A 13 0.76 -31.01 -35.58
CA LEU A 13 0.94 -29.70 -36.17
C LEU A 13 1.32 -28.73 -35.04
N LEU A 14 2.63 -28.48 -34.93
CA LEU A 14 3.18 -27.55 -33.97
C LEU A 14 3.16 -26.13 -34.57
N GLY A 15 2.46 -25.21 -33.92
CA GLY A 15 2.53 -23.78 -34.25
C GLY A 15 3.86 -23.17 -33.86
N GLY A 16 4.16 -21.99 -34.37
CA GLY A 16 5.32 -21.20 -33.88
C GLY A 16 5.13 -20.82 -32.42
N GLY A 17 6.19 -20.95 -31.62
CA GLY A 17 6.17 -20.67 -30.18
C GLY A 17 6.40 -21.93 -29.33
N GLU A 18 6.20 -21.82 -28.03
CA GLU A 18 6.34 -22.92 -27.08
C GLU A 18 5.13 -23.87 -27.19
N ASN A 19 5.38 -25.14 -27.50
CA ASN A 19 4.35 -26.15 -27.62
C ASN A 19 4.60 -27.23 -26.57
N THR A 20 3.57 -27.53 -25.77
CA THR A 20 3.63 -28.58 -24.76
C THR A 20 2.79 -29.77 -25.21
N THR A 21 3.40 -30.95 -25.30
CA THR A 21 2.71 -32.22 -25.59
C THR A 21 2.80 -33.11 -24.36
N LYS A 22 1.65 -33.53 -23.84
CA LYS A 22 1.54 -34.46 -22.71
C LYS A 22 1.31 -35.88 -23.22
N PHE A 23 2.12 -36.84 -22.79
CA PHE A 23 1.92 -38.25 -23.02
C PHE A 23 1.42 -38.89 -21.73
N GLU A 24 0.28 -39.56 -21.79
CA GLU A 24 -0.30 -40.29 -20.65
C GLU A 24 -0.33 -41.78 -20.91
N ALA A 25 0.05 -42.58 -19.93
CA ALA A 25 -0.14 -44.03 -19.99
C ALA A 25 -1.63 -44.35 -19.72
N LEU A 26 -2.24 -45.17 -20.61
CA LEU A 26 -3.63 -45.59 -20.47
C LEU A 26 -3.84 -46.60 -19.32
N ASN A 27 -2.77 -47.21 -18.81
CA ASN A 27 -2.83 -48.19 -17.73
C ASN A 27 -1.96 -47.73 -16.53
N GLU A 28 -2.52 -47.71 -15.36
CA GLU A 28 -1.78 -47.41 -14.11
C GLU A 28 -0.68 -48.47 -13.89
N GLY A 29 0.52 -47.99 -13.58
CA GLY A 29 1.65 -48.83 -13.17
C GLY A 29 2.63 -49.23 -14.28
N THR A 30 2.42 -48.85 -15.55
CA THR A 30 3.39 -49.11 -16.61
C THR A 30 4.18 -47.86 -16.97
N PRO A 31 5.49 -47.77 -16.64
CA PRO A 31 6.25 -46.57 -16.98
C PRO A 31 6.47 -46.51 -18.51
N ILE A 32 6.11 -45.37 -19.12
CA ILE A 32 6.45 -45.04 -20.50
C ILE A 32 7.83 -44.42 -20.50
N LYS A 33 8.79 -45.01 -21.18
CA LYS A 33 10.09 -44.42 -21.44
C LYS A 33 10.13 -43.83 -22.83
N LEU A 34 10.05 -42.50 -22.92
CA LEU A 34 10.30 -41.80 -24.18
C LEU A 34 11.80 -41.66 -24.39
N THR A 35 12.33 -42.30 -25.45
CA THR A 35 13.80 -42.34 -25.72
C THR A 35 14.23 -41.31 -26.73
N SER A 36 13.35 -40.91 -27.66
CA SER A 36 13.61 -39.82 -28.61
C SER A 36 12.30 -39.23 -29.13
N ILE A 37 12.32 -37.99 -29.54
CA ILE A 37 11.34 -37.34 -30.38
C ILE A 37 12.06 -36.78 -31.57
N ASP A 38 11.75 -37.30 -32.76
CA ASP A 38 12.28 -36.76 -34.01
C ASP A 38 11.31 -35.71 -34.54
N ILE A 39 11.74 -34.44 -34.58
CA ILE A 39 10.96 -33.33 -35.14
C ILE A 39 11.49 -33.05 -36.54
N THR A 40 10.65 -33.30 -37.55
CA THR A 40 10.98 -32.97 -38.95
C THR A 40 10.21 -31.70 -39.33
N TYR A 41 10.93 -30.65 -39.69
CA TYR A 41 10.36 -29.44 -40.25
C TYR A 41 9.98 -29.72 -41.73
N GLY A 42 8.68 -29.64 -42.03
CA GLY A 42 8.19 -29.60 -43.41
C GLY A 42 8.56 -28.22 -44.04
N ALA A 43 8.57 -28.17 -45.37
CA ALA A 43 8.67 -26.91 -46.09
C ALA A 43 7.52 -25.98 -45.65
N ALA A 44 7.84 -24.70 -45.37
CA ALA A 44 6.81 -23.72 -45.00
C ALA A 44 5.75 -23.64 -46.11
N ASP A 45 4.46 -23.74 -45.77
CA ASP A 45 3.38 -23.49 -46.75
C ASP A 45 3.51 -22.07 -47.28
N PRO A 46 3.81 -21.84 -48.55
CA PRO A 46 3.94 -20.49 -49.12
C PRO A 46 2.67 -19.67 -49.06
N ASN A 47 1.55 -20.31 -48.76
CA ASN A 47 0.23 -19.67 -48.58
C ASN A 47 -0.21 -19.60 -47.11
N ALA A 48 0.68 -19.93 -46.18
CA ALA A 48 0.38 -19.81 -44.77
C ALA A 48 0.12 -18.35 -44.38
N VAL A 49 -0.93 -18.12 -43.60
CA VAL A 49 -1.15 -16.78 -43.01
C VAL A 49 -0.22 -16.61 -41.84
N ALA A 50 0.60 -15.55 -41.86
CA ALA A 50 1.49 -15.27 -40.73
C ALA A 50 0.68 -14.98 -39.46
N ALA A 51 1.18 -15.44 -38.32
CA ALA A 51 0.58 -15.19 -37.02
C ALA A 51 0.54 -13.69 -36.71
N PRO A 52 -0.49 -13.22 -36.01
CA PRO A 52 -0.52 -11.84 -35.56
C PRO A 52 0.57 -11.59 -34.51
N THR A 53 0.93 -10.31 -34.36
CA THR A 53 1.92 -9.85 -33.37
C THR A 53 1.26 -8.91 -32.36
N PHE A 54 1.79 -8.88 -31.15
CA PHE A 54 1.38 -7.95 -30.12
C PHE A 54 2.40 -6.79 -30.01
N ASP A 55 1.91 -5.57 -30.11
CA ASP A 55 2.70 -4.34 -29.97
C ASP A 55 2.26 -3.64 -28.68
N ALA A 56 2.92 -4.00 -27.57
CA ALA A 56 2.76 -3.39 -26.27
C ALA A 56 3.90 -3.79 -25.33
N VAL A 57 4.28 -2.85 -24.45
CA VAL A 57 5.20 -3.09 -23.34
C VAL A 57 4.38 -3.32 -22.08
N THR A 58 4.65 -4.39 -21.36
CA THR A 58 4.01 -4.75 -20.08
C THR A 58 5.10 -4.81 -18.98
N PRO A 59 4.82 -4.54 -17.69
CA PRO A 59 3.49 -4.31 -17.10
C PRO A 59 2.91 -2.91 -17.34
N PHE A 60 1.59 -2.82 -17.30
CA PHE A 60 0.85 -1.57 -17.26
C PHE A 60 0.52 -1.17 -15.81
N VAL A 61 0.22 0.11 -15.59
CA VAL A 61 -0.30 0.61 -14.31
C VAL A 61 -1.63 1.31 -14.57
N GLY A 62 -2.68 0.83 -13.93
CA GLY A 62 -4.06 1.29 -14.08
C GLY A 62 -4.72 0.79 -15.34
N LYS A 63 -4.17 1.08 -16.50
CA LYS A 63 -4.63 0.57 -17.80
C LYS A 63 -3.53 0.58 -18.84
N GLY A 64 -3.67 -0.27 -19.84
CA GLY A 64 -2.79 -0.34 -21.00
C GLY A 64 -3.54 -0.51 -22.30
N LEU A 65 -2.85 -0.27 -23.39
CA LEU A 65 -3.35 -0.51 -24.74
C LEU A 65 -2.44 -1.52 -25.44
N VAL A 66 -3.00 -2.62 -25.89
CA VAL A 66 -2.33 -3.64 -26.68
C VAL A 66 -2.81 -3.55 -28.12
N THR A 67 -1.90 -3.31 -29.06
CA THR A 67 -2.22 -3.38 -30.48
C THR A 67 -1.89 -4.77 -31.00
N ILE A 68 -2.87 -5.47 -31.56
CA ILE A 68 -2.70 -6.76 -32.24
C ILE A 68 -2.64 -6.49 -33.74
N LYS A 69 -1.54 -6.90 -34.40
CA LYS A 69 -1.31 -6.67 -35.82
C LYS A 69 -1.21 -8.00 -36.57
N GLY A 70 -2.10 -8.25 -37.49
CA GLY A 70 -2.03 -9.31 -38.50
C GLY A 70 -1.41 -8.80 -39.82
N VAL A 71 -1.25 -9.67 -40.79
CA VAL A 71 -0.79 -9.32 -42.12
C VAL A 71 -1.82 -8.44 -42.85
N GLU A 72 -1.35 -7.63 -43.78
CA GLU A 72 -2.22 -6.79 -44.61
C GLU A 72 -3.29 -7.63 -45.35
N GLY A 73 -4.54 -7.16 -45.28
CA GLY A 73 -5.71 -7.83 -45.88
C GLY A 73 -6.22 -9.04 -45.08
N SER A 74 -5.70 -9.30 -43.88
CA SER A 74 -6.31 -10.24 -42.91
C SER A 74 -7.32 -9.56 -41.98
N VAL A 75 -8.13 -10.37 -41.29
CA VAL A 75 -8.93 -9.95 -40.14
C VAL A 75 -8.34 -10.61 -38.89
N VAL A 76 -8.08 -9.83 -37.86
CA VAL A 76 -7.61 -10.31 -36.55
C VAL A 76 -8.82 -10.66 -35.68
N TYR A 77 -8.85 -11.90 -35.17
CA TYR A 77 -9.80 -12.37 -34.17
C TYR A 77 -9.04 -12.62 -32.87
N TYR A 78 -9.62 -12.25 -31.73
CA TYR A 78 -8.96 -12.38 -30.44
C TYR A 78 -9.93 -12.70 -29.31
N THR A 79 -9.38 -13.19 -28.19
CA THR A 79 -10.08 -13.41 -26.93
C THR A 79 -9.26 -12.82 -25.78
N THR A 80 -9.95 -12.44 -24.70
CA THR A 80 -9.35 -11.90 -23.46
C THR A 80 -9.67 -12.74 -22.23
N ASP A 81 -10.47 -13.78 -22.39
CA ASP A 81 -10.93 -14.72 -21.35
C ASP A 81 -10.15 -16.04 -21.31
N GLY A 82 -9.07 -16.13 -22.10
CA GLY A 82 -8.25 -17.34 -22.22
C GLY A 82 -8.82 -18.42 -23.13
N SER A 83 -10.02 -18.24 -23.72
CA SER A 83 -10.57 -19.16 -24.70
C SER A 83 -9.76 -19.16 -26.01
N VAL A 84 -9.94 -20.16 -26.85
CA VAL A 84 -9.31 -20.21 -28.17
C VAL A 84 -10.10 -19.33 -29.13
N PRO A 85 -9.44 -18.35 -29.80
CA PRO A 85 -10.11 -17.47 -30.75
C PRO A 85 -10.56 -18.26 -31.99
N THR A 86 -11.73 -17.92 -32.50
CA THR A 86 -12.35 -18.44 -33.73
C THR A 86 -12.81 -17.26 -34.59
N THR A 87 -13.29 -17.52 -35.80
CA THR A 87 -13.89 -16.51 -36.66
C THR A 87 -15.18 -15.88 -36.11
N SER A 88 -15.71 -16.42 -35.00
CA SER A 88 -16.81 -15.83 -34.21
C SER A 88 -16.37 -14.98 -33.03
N SER A 89 -15.08 -14.92 -32.76
CA SER A 89 -14.51 -14.14 -31.64
C SER A 89 -14.48 -12.65 -31.93
N LEU A 90 -14.09 -11.85 -30.94
CA LEU A 90 -13.98 -10.40 -31.05
C LEU A 90 -13.08 -10.02 -32.24
N ASN A 91 -13.47 -9.04 -33.01
CA ASN A 91 -12.70 -8.47 -34.12
C ASN A 91 -13.29 -7.08 -34.47
N ASN A 92 -12.55 -6.31 -35.30
CA ASN A 92 -13.05 -5.04 -35.86
C ASN A 92 -13.08 -5.07 -37.39
N GLY A 93 -12.97 -6.22 -38.03
CA GLY A 93 -12.96 -6.40 -39.47
C GLY A 93 -11.67 -5.99 -40.16
N THR A 94 -10.60 -5.69 -39.43
CA THR A 94 -9.34 -5.18 -39.97
C THR A 94 -8.14 -6.04 -39.51
N SER A 95 -6.99 -5.80 -40.14
CA SER A 95 -5.71 -6.46 -39.80
C SER A 95 -5.03 -5.86 -38.54
N SER A 96 -5.61 -4.82 -37.92
CA SER A 96 -5.09 -4.22 -36.70
C SER A 96 -6.20 -3.89 -35.74
N VAL A 97 -6.08 -4.30 -34.49
CA VAL A 97 -7.07 -4.05 -33.44
C VAL A 97 -6.37 -3.59 -32.16
N ASN A 98 -6.96 -2.60 -31.48
CA ASN A 98 -6.52 -2.13 -30.18
C ASN A 98 -7.40 -2.72 -29.07
N VAL A 99 -6.76 -3.29 -28.07
CA VAL A 99 -7.41 -3.90 -26.91
C VAL A 99 -6.98 -3.15 -25.65
N GLU A 100 -7.93 -2.55 -24.94
CA GLU A 100 -7.65 -1.96 -23.61
C GLU A 100 -7.57 -3.07 -22.57
N VAL A 101 -6.53 -3.01 -21.72
CA VAL A 101 -6.26 -3.94 -20.63
C VAL A 101 -6.30 -3.15 -19.32
N THR A 102 -7.22 -3.48 -18.41
CA THR A 102 -7.39 -2.83 -17.11
C THR A 102 -7.05 -3.76 -15.94
N GLU A 103 -6.84 -5.04 -16.22
CA GLU A 103 -6.38 -6.07 -15.28
C GLU A 103 -5.47 -7.05 -16.01
N THR A 104 -4.69 -7.84 -15.27
CA THR A 104 -3.80 -8.85 -15.88
C THR A 104 -4.63 -9.82 -16.74
N THR A 105 -4.32 -9.83 -18.04
CA THR A 105 -5.14 -10.47 -19.05
C THR A 105 -4.30 -11.28 -20.03
N THR A 106 -4.68 -12.53 -20.29
CA THR A 106 -4.09 -13.32 -21.37
C THR A 106 -4.87 -13.07 -22.65
N ILE A 107 -4.22 -12.45 -23.63
CA ILE A 107 -4.80 -12.25 -24.97
C ILE A 107 -4.33 -13.37 -25.88
N LYS A 108 -5.27 -14.04 -26.54
CA LYS A 108 -5.02 -14.99 -27.62
C LYS A 108 -5.54 -14.44 -28.93
N ALA A 109 -4.82 -14.64 -30.03
CA ALA A 109 -5.21 -14.09 -31.31
C ALA A 109 -4.84 -15.00 -32.50
N ILE A 110 -5.67 -14.94 -33.56
CA ILE A 110 -5.42 -15.50 -34.88
C ILE A 110 -5.63 -14.43 -35.95
N ALA A 111 -4.98 -14.58 -37.08
CA ALA A 111 -5.27 -13.77 -38.28
C ALA A 111 -5.90 -14.67 -39.34
N VAL A 112 -6.95 -14.17 -40.00
CA VAL A 112 -7.64 -14.90 -41.08
C VAL A 112 -7.57 -14.12 -42.37
N LYS A 113 -7.09 -14.77 -43.44
CA LYS A 113 -6.98 -14.17 -44.78
C LYS A 113 -7.41 -15.15 -45.82
N ASN A 114 -8.32 -14.78 -46.71
CA ASN A 114 -8.85 -15.65 -47.78
C ASN A 114 -9.36 -16.99 -47.25
N GLY A 115 -10.03 -17.00 -46.08
CA GLY A 115 -10.58 -18.21 -45.46
C GLY A 115 -9.56 -19.13 -44.80
N LYS A 116 -8.26 -18.78 -44.80
CA LYS A 116 -7.21 -19.51 -44.08
C LYS A 116 -6.87 -18.81 -42.78
N GLU A 117 -6.69 -19.60 -41.70
CA GLU A 117 -6.32 -19.15 -40.38
C GLU A 117 -4.80 -19.26 -40.20
N SER A 118 -4.23 -18.31 -39.47
CA SER A 118 -2.86 -18.39 -38.96
C SER A 118 -2.76 -19.35 -37.78
N VAL A 119 -1.52 -19.68 -37.36
CA VAL A 119 -1.31 -20.21 -36.01
C VAL A 119 -1.74 -19.18 -34.97
N MET A 120 -2.27 -19.68 -33.85
CA MET A 120 -2.66 -18.84 -32.69
C MET A 120 -1.42 -18.35 -31.95
N VAL A 121 -1.45 -17.09 -31.55
CA VAL A 121 -0.51 -16.51 -30.59
C VAL A 121 -1.20 -16.24 -29.26
N SER A 122 -0.43 -16.36 -28.18
CA SER A 122 -0.92 -16.12 -26.82
C SER A 122 0.14 -15.34 -26.04
N LYS A 123 -0.29 -14.30 -25.31
CA LYS A 123 0.59 -13.53 -24.43
C LYS A 123 -0.21 -12.99 -23.24
N GLU A 124 0.39 -13.10 -22.05
CA GLU A 124 -0.10 -12.44 -20.85
C GLU A 124 0.38 -10.98 -20.81
N PHE A 125 -0.55 -10.08 -20.52
CA PHE A 125 -0.31 -8.66 -20.31
C PHE A 125 -0.61 -8.33 -18.85
N VAL A 126 0.43 -8.11 -18.07
CA VAL A 126 0.32 -7.75 -16.65
C VAL A 126 -0.14 -6.31 -16.53
N CYS A 127 -1.19 -6.09 -15.75
CA CYS A 127 -1.71 -4.77 -15.44
C CYS A 127 -1.97 -4.65 -13.94
N TYR A 128 -1.20 -3.79 -13.27
CA TYR A 128 -1.35 -3.51 -11.85
C TYR A 128 -2.49 -2.52 -11.62
N GLN A 129 -3.40 -2.84 -10.72
CA GLN A 129 -4.50 -1.94 -10.37
C GLN A 129 -3.95 -0.70 -9.66
N LEU A 130 -4.29 0.48 -10.19
CA LEU A 130 -3.95 1.75 -9.57
C LEU A 130 -4.97 2.07 -8.47
N LYS A 131 -4.50 2.31 -7.25
CA LYS A 131 -5.32 2.64 -6.08
C LYS A 131 -4.75 3.86 -5.35
N SER A 132 -5.63 4.66 -4.73
CA SER A 132 -5.30 5.64 -3.70
C SER A 132 -5.43 4.99 -2.30
N ILE A 133 -4.95 5.68 -1.25
CA ILE A 133 -5.14 5.25 0.14
C ILE A 133 -6.64 5.11 0.45
N ALA A 134 -7.48 6.07 0.03
CA ALA A 134 -8.92 5.99 0.22
C ALA A 134 -9.53 4.72 -0.38
N GLN A 135 -9.16 4.38 -1.63
CA GLN A 135 -9.65 3.17 -2.30
C GLN A 135 -9.15 1.88 -1.64
N LEU A 136 -7.96 1.87 -1.03
CA LEU A 136 -7.49 0.72 -0.26
C LEU A 136 -8.31 0.54 1.01
N ASN A 137 -8.69 1.64 1.68
CA ASN A 137 -9.51 1.58 2.88
C ASN A 137 -10.92 1.00 2.63
N GLU A 138 -11.44 1.10 1.42
CA GLU A 138 -12.73 0.50 1.01
C GLU A 138 -12.65 -1.01 0.77
N LEU A 139 -11.45 -1.56 0.60
CA LEU A 139 -11.30 -3.00 0.35
C LEU A 139 -11.61 -3.81 1.61
N THR A 140 -12.17 -4.99 1.39
CA THR A 140 -12.53 -5.95 2.45
C THR A 140 -11.64 -7.19 2.45
N SER A 141 -10.69 -7.29 1.53
CA SER A 141 -9.77 -8.41 1.38
C SER A 141 -8.41 -7.95 0.87
N ASP A 142 -7.43 -8.82 0.99
CA ASP A 142 -6.08 -8.61 0.48
C ASP A 142 -6.06 -8.37 -1.03
N LEU A 143 -5.08 -7.60 -1.48
CA LEU A 143 -4.83 -7.38 -2.89
C LEU A 143 -3.33 -7.42 -3.17
N LYS A 144 -2.91 -8.29 -4.09
CA LYS A 144 -1.51 -8.42 -4.51
C LYS A 144 -1.18 -7.52 -5.69
N ASN A 145 0.07 -7.07 -5.74
CA ASN A 145 0.61 -6.26 -6.85
C ASN A 145 -0.23 -4.99 -7.12
N VAL A 146 -0.48 -4.21 -6.07
CA VAL A 146 -1.18 -2.93 -6.16
C VAL A 146 -0.20 -1.83 -6.55
N ALA A 147 -0.57 -1.00 -7.51
CA ALA A 147 0.08 0.26 -7.77
C ALA A 147 -0.56 1.35 -6.88
N LEU A 148 0.05 1.64 -5.74
CA LEU A 148 -0.43 2.68 -4.84
C LEU A 148 0.06 4.05 -5.32
N LYS A 149 -0.87 4.92 -5.68
CA LYS A 149 -0.59 6.32 -5.99
C LYS A 149 -0.71 7.18 -4.73
N LEU A 150 0.35 7.89 -4.41
CA LEU A 150 0.42 8.84 -3.31
C LEU A 150 0.48 10.27 -3.87
N THR A 151 -0.34 11.17 -3.33
CA THR A 151 -0.40 12.57 -3.73
C THR A 151 -0.40 13.45 -2.49
N ASN A 152 0.72 14.11 -2.21
CA ASN A 152 0.91 14.90 -0.99
C ASN A 152 0.58 14.12 0.29
N ALA A 153 0.82 12.81 0.28
CA ALA A 153 0.56 11.95 1.41
C ALA A 153 1.58 12.26 2.51
N LYS A 154 1.12 12.46 3.74
CA LYS A 154 1.97 12.90 4.86
C LYS A 154 2.35 11.71 5.72
N VAL A 155 3.64 11.55 6.00
CA VAL A 155 4.11 10.62 7.03
C VAL A 155 3.75 11.20 8.38
N VAL A 156 2.82 10.55 9.07
CA VAL A 156 2.33 11.02 10.38
C VAL A 156 3.13 10.43 11.53
N TYR A 157 3.75 9.27 11.32
CA TYR A 157 4.63 8.64 12.29
C TYR A 157 5.59 7.66 11.61
N ASP A 158 6.84 7.61 12.08
CA ASP A 158 7.86 6.65 11.69
C ASP A 158 8.39 5.97 12.96
N TYR A 159 8.22 4.67 13.03
CA TYR A 159 8.73 3.85 14.10
C TYR A 159 9.79 2.88 13.57
N PHE A 160 10.87 2.75 14.34
CA PHE A 160 11.97 1.85 14.05
C PHE A 160 12.69 2.15 12.71
N LYS A 161 13.03 3.43 12.47
CA LYS A 161 13.85 3.87 11.32
C LYS A 161 13.29 3.47 9.96
N GLY A 162 12.01 3.71 9.74
CA GLY A 162 11.36 3.40 8.47
C GLY A 162 10.87 1.97 8.34
N TYR A 163 10.85 1.18 9.43
CA TYR A 163 10.26 -0.15 9.38
C TYR A 163 8.73 -0.07 9.39
N TYR A 164 8.13 0.65 10.35
CA TYR A 164 6.70 0.95 10.39
C TYR A 164 6.49 2.43 10.09
N VAL A 165 5.96 2.73 8.92
CA VAL A 165 5.73 4.11 8.47
C VAL A 165 4.24 4.30 8.22
N TYR A 166 3.64 5.20 9.00
CA TYR A 166 2.23 5.53 8.94
C TYR A 166 2.04 6.75 8.06
N VAL A 167 1.25 6.60 7.01
CA VAL A 167 1.08 7.62 5.97
C VAL A 167 -0.40 7.95 5.80
N ARG A 168 -0.73 9.24 5.87
CA ARG A 168 -2.08 9.76 5.71
C ARG A 168 -2.22 10.60 4.45
N GLU A 169 -3.31 10.36 3.71
CA GLU A 169 -3.75 11.17 2.59
C GLU A 169 -5.24 11.50 2.77
N GLY A 170 -5.56 12.79 2.98
CA GLY A 170 -6.92 13.20 3.36
C GLY A 170 -7.32 12.67 4.74
N GLU A 171 -8.41 11.90 4.78
CA GLU A 171 -8.98 11.32 6.00
C GLU A 171 -8.56 9.86 6.24
N TYR A 172 -7.76 9.29 5.35
CA TYR A 172 -7.40 7.87 5.38
C TYR A 172 -5.90 7.68 5.60
N ALA A 173 -5.57 6.65 6.34
CA ALA A 173 -4.19 6.27 6.59
C ALA A 173 -3.92 4.81 6.24
N VAL A 174 -2.64 4.49 6.05
CA VAL A 174 -2.11 3.15 5.82
C VAL A 174 -0.76 3.01 6.49
N ARG A 175 -0.38 1.77 6.80
CA ARG A 175 0.94 1.44 7.33
C ARG A 175 1.80 0.73 6.28
N PHE A 176 3.01 1.23 6.10
CA PHE A 176 4.05 0.58 5.33
C PHE A 176 4.94 -0.24 6.25
N ASP A 177 5.00 -1.55 6.04
CA ASP A 177 5.82 -2.48 6.83
C ASP A 177 7.07 -2.87 6.06
N GLY A 178 8.24 -2.48 6.58
CA GLY A 178 9.56 -2.84 6.06
C GLY A 178 9.95 -2.19 4.73
N ILE A 179 9.09 -1.42 4.07
CA ILE A 179 9.33 -0.90 2.72
C ILE A 179 10.44 0.15 2.70
N PHE A 180 10.45 1.06 3.67
CA PHE A 180 11.45 2.12 3.75
C PHE A 180 12.72 1.70 4.49
N TYR A 181 12.65 0.66 5.32
CA TYR A 181 13.77 0.18 6.13
C TYR A 181 14.94 -0.29 5.25
N GLY A 182 16.09 0.35 5.40
CA GLY A 182 17.29 0.06 4.60
C GLY A 182 17.23 0.53 3.13
N ASN A 183 16.09 1.08 2.69
CA ASN A 183 15.87 1.56 1.32
C ASN A 183 15.90 3.09 1.21
N THR A 184 16.15 3.79 2.33
CA THR A 184 16.36 5.24 2.39
C THR A 184 17.51 5.57 3.33
N THR A 185 18.17 6.69 3.09
CA THR A 185 19.18 7.25 3.99
C THR A 185 18.59 8.14 5.09
N ILE A 186 17.27 8.38 5.04
CA ILE A 186 16.56 9.21 6.01
C ILE A 186 16.34 8.38 7.26
N SER A 187 16.80 8.87 8.40
CA SER A 187 16.74 8.15 9.68
C SER A 187 15.38 8.25 10.39
N ASN A 188 14.57 9.26 10.02
CA ASN A 188 13.22 9.47 10.52
C ASN A 188 12.40 10.17 9.45
N LEU A 189 11.34 9.49 8.99
CA LEU A 189 10.45 9.98 7.93
C LEU A 189 9.28 10.80 8.47
N SER A 190 9.09 10.90 9.79
CA SER A 190 8.00 11.70 10.35
C SER A 190 8.04 13.13 9.79
N ASN A 191 6.89 13.64 9.40
CA ASN A 191 6.67 14.93 8.74
C ASN A 191 7.14 15.03 7.27
N TYR A 192 7.66 13.96 6.66
CA TYR A 192 7.88 13.96 5.22
C TYR A 192 6.56 13.89 4.45
N VAL A 193 6.57 14.48 3.28
CA VAL A 193 5.49 14.36 2.26
C VAL A 193 5.97 13.40 1.19
N VAL A 194 5.10 12.45 0.86
CA VAL A 194 5.37 11.39 -0.12
C VAL A 194 4.51 11.60 -1.35
N ASN A 195 5.13 11.57 -2.51
CA ASN A 195 4.48 11.61 -3.81
C ASN A 195 5.02 10.50 -4.71
N GLY A 196 4.21 10.01 -5.62
CA GLY A 196 4.62 9.01 -6.60
C GLY A 196 3.70 7.81 -6.65
N THR A 197 4.14 6.75 -7.33
CA THR A 197 3.41 5.48 -7.42
C THR A 197 4.36 4.34 -7.09
N VAL A 198 4.00 3.53 -6.11
CA VAL A 198 4.81 2.39 -5.68
C VAL A 198 4.00 1.10 -5.81
N LEU A 199 4.67 0.03 -6.25
CA LEU A 199 4.07 -1.31 -6.31
C LEU A 199 4.26 -1.99 -4.95
N VAL A 200 3.16 -2.46 -4.37
CA VAL A 200 3.10 -3.06 -3.03
C VAL A 200 2.09 -4.21 -2.99
N ASP A 201 2.17 -5.02 -1.98
CA ASP A 201 1.11 -5.91 -1.57
C ASP A 201 0.31 -5.27 -0.45
N PHE A 202 -1.01 -5.35 -0.53
CA PHE A 202 -1.95 -4.86 0.45
C PHE A 202 -2.57 -6.02 1.23
N ALA A 203 -2.61 -5.89 2.55
CA ALA A 203 -3.29 -6.80 3.45
C ALA A 203 -4.34 -6.05 4.28
N LYS A 204 -5.53 -6.66 4.37
CA LYS A 204 -6.69 -6.15 5.13
C LYS A 204 -7.01 -7.10 6.27
N ASN A 205 -6.54 -6.78 7.47
CA ASN A 205 -6.78 -7.59 8.66
C ASN A 205 -7.64 -6.80 9.66
N PHE A 206 -8.83 -7.28 10.01
CA PHE A 206 -9.73 -6.70 11.02
C PHE A 206 -10.00 -5.18 10.91
N GLY A 207 -9.56 -4.53 9.87
CA GLY A 207 -9.65 -3.08 9.65
C GLY A 207 -8.32 -2.44 9.29
N ASP A 208 -7.19 -3.09 9.57
CA ASP A 208 -5.85 -2.61 9.23
C ASP A 208 -5.65 -2.55 7.72
N CYS A 209 -4.88 -1.57 7.27
CA CYS A 209 -4.51 -1.35 5.87
C CYS A 209 -2.99 -1.40 5.71
N THR A 210 -2.43 -2.60 5.84
CA THR A 210 -0.98 -2.81 5.84
C THR A 210 -0.43 -3.02 4.44
N LEU A 211 0.67 -2.34 4.13
CA LEU A 211 1.39 -2.42 2.87
C LEU A 211 2.76 -3.08 3.07
N THR A 212 3.04 -4.11 2.30
CA THR A 212 4.31 -4.82 2.33
C THR A 212 4.98 -4.79 0.97
N ALA A 213 6.32 -4.94 0.97
CA ALA A 213 7.08 -5.01 -0.25
C ALA A 213 6.78 -6.30 -1.03
N ASN A 214 6.75 -6.21 -2.35
CA ASN A 214 6.85 -7.34 -3.26
C ASN A 214 8.13 -7.22 -4.12
N LYS A 215 8.35 -8.16 -5.04
CA LYS A 215 9.56 -8.17 -5.89
C LYS A 215 9.71 -6.94 -6.81
N GLU A 216 8.64 -6.22 -7.07
CA GLU A 216 8.60 -5.04 -7.94
C GLU A 216 8.65 -3.73 -7.15
N THR A 217 8.63 -3.77 -5.81
CA THR A 217 8.62 -2.57 -4.97
C THR A 217 9.93 -1.81 -5.09
N LYS A 218 9.85 -0.52 -5.42
CA LYS A 218 10.99 0.39 -5.51
C LYS A 218 10.68 1.69 -4.80
N VAL A 219 11.35 1.94 -3.68
CA VAL A 219 11.21 3.21 -2.94
C VAL A 219 11.71 4.39 -3.77
N SER A 220 12.63 4.15 -4.73
CA SER A 220 13.10 5.17 -5.67
C SER A 220 12.00 5.75 -6.58
N ASP A 221 10.86 5.08 -6.71
CA ASP A 221 9.71 5.56 -7.49
C ASP A 221 8.87 6.59 -6.69
N LEU A 222 9.22 6.79 -5.41
CA LEU A 222 8.62 7.78 -4.52
C LEU A 222 9.54 9.00 -4.36
N THR A 223 8.93 10.18 -4.33
CA THR A 223 9.59 11.42 -3.95
C THR A 223 9.26 11.73 -2.50
N LEU A 224 10.31 11.81 -1.66
CA LEU A 224 10.22 12.15 -0.25
C LEU A 224 10.70 13.60 -0.07
N THR A 225 9.81 14.48 0.41
CA THR A 225 10.11 15.89 0.65
C THR A 225 9.88 16.24 2.10
N GLU A 226 10.91 16.75 2.78
CA GLU A 226 10.77 17.21 4.16
C GLU A 226 9.80 18.39 4.24
N SER A 227 8.87 18.32 5.19
CA SER A 227 7.90 19.38 5.46
C SER A 227 8.25 20.11 6.74
N SER A 228 8.18 21.44 6.72
CA SER A 228 8.28 22.24 7.92
C SER A 228 7.05 22.14 8.85
N GLU A 229 5.95 21.60 8.32
CA GLU A 229 4.71 21.40 9.09
C GLU A 229 4.74 20.04 9.78
N VAL A 230 4.66 20.07 11.11
CA VAL A 230 4.51 18.85 11.93
C VAL A 230 3.14 18.21 11.66
N ALA A 231 3.12 16.91 11.46
CA ALA A 231 1.89 16.16 11.32
C ALA A 231 1.03 16.28 12.57
N GLN A 232 -0.17 16.81 12.41
CA GLN A 232 -1.12 16.97 13.52
C GLN A 232 -1.93 15.69 13.71
N PRO A 233 -2.17 15.25 14.95
CA PRO A 233 -3.07 14.15 15.22
C PRO A 233 -4.51 14.50 14.88
N VAL A 234 -5.26 13.51 14.45
CA VAL A 234 -6.72 13.63 14.36
C VAL A 234 -7.31 13.58 15.77
N VAL A 235 -8.01 14.63 16.18
CA VAL A 235 -8.74 14.61 17.45
C VAL A 235 -9.98 13.75 17.28
N THR A 236 -10.07 12.67 18.05
CA THR A 236 -11.14 11.67 17.95
C THR A 236 -11.64 11.26 19.34
N THR A 237 -12.58 10.35 19.40
CA THR A 237 -13.20 9.83 20.63
C THR A 237 -13.00 8.31 20.73
N ILE A 238 -13.07 7.75 21.95
CA ILE A 238 -13.00 6.30 22.13
C ILE A 238 -14.12 5.56 21.36
N PRO A 239 -15.40 6.02 21.38
CA PRO A 239 -16.42 5.41 20.53
C PRO A 239 -16.07 5.33 19.04
N GLU A 240 -15.48 6.38 18.47
CA GLU A 240 -15.05 6.36 17.06
C GLU A 240 -13.94 5.36 16.81
N LEU A 241 -12.99 5.19 17.74
CA LEU A 241 -11.97 4.14 17.64
C LEU A 241 -12.58 2.74 17.72
N LEU A 242 -13.59 2.52 18.57
CA LEU A 242 -14.32 1.26 18.67
C LEU A 242 -15.09 0.94 17.37
N GLU A 243 -15.50 1.97 16.61
CA GLU A 243 -16.04 1.85 15.25
C GLU A 243 -14.94 1.65 14.17
N LYS A 244 -13.67 1.52 14.57
CA LYS A 244 -12.51 1.35 13.71
C LYS A 244 -12.26 2.54 12.75
N LYS A 245 -12.65 3.76 13.16
CA LYS A 245 -12.23 4.97 12.45
C LYS A 245 -10.79 5.31 12.79
N HIS A 246 -10.07 5.86 11.82
CA HIS A 246 -8.66 6.31 11.97
C HIS A 246 -7.65 5.19 12.29
N VAL A 247 -7.92 3.96 11.84
CA VAL A 247 -6.93 2.87 11.95
C VAL A 247 -5.66 3.27 11.20
N GLU A 248 -4.50 2.90 11.79
CA GLU A 248 -3.16 3.22 11.27
C GLU A 248 -2.86 4.73 11.16
N ASP A 249 -3.53 5.54 11.97
CA ASP A 249 -3.34 6.99 11.97
C ASP A 249 -2.84 7.53 13.30
N LEU A 250 -2.27 8.73 13.23
CA LEU A 250 -1.89 9.53 14.39
C LEU A 250 -3.13 10.22 14.94
N ILE A 251 -3.49 9.90 16.18
CA ILE A 251 -4.71 10.37 16.84
C ILE A 251 -4.41 11.12 18.13
N ALA A 252 -5.39 11.89 18.61
CA ALA A 252 -5.42 12.46 19.95
C ALA A 252 -6.76 12.19 20.62
N LEU A 253 -6.71 11.71 21.86
CA LEU A 253 -7.84 11.56 22.75
C LEU A 253 -7.78 12.62 23.83
N LYS A 254 -8.91 13.22 24.15
CA LYS A 254 -9.03 14.27 25.16
C LYS A 254 -9.65 13.75 26.44
N SER A 255 -9.16 14.27 27.56
CA SER A 255 -9.77 14.08 28.89
C SER A 255 -9.95 12.61 29.28
N VAL A 256 -8.97 11.76 29.00
CA VAL A 256 -8.98 10.35 29.35
C VAL A 256 -8.22 10.08 30.65
N THR A 257 -8.71 9.17 31.49
CA THR A 257 -7.95 8.57 32.58
C THR A 257 -7.13 7.39 32.05
N ILE A 258 -5.96 7.18 32.62
CA ILE A 258 -5.04 6.10 32.23
C ILE A 258 -4.89 5.18 33.42
N THR A 259 -5.18 3.90 33.24
CA THR A 259 -4.87 2.86 34.21
C THR A 259 -3.90 1.86 33.60
N SER A 260 -3.06 1.24 34.43
CA SER A 260 -2.10 0.25 34.01
C SER A 260 -2.42 -1.13 34.58
N ARG A 261 -2.09 -2.17 33.83
CA ARG A 261 -2.15 -3.55 34.28
C ARG A 261 -0.97 -4.35 33.74
N LYS A 262 -0.58 -5.38 34.46
CA LYS A 262 0.40 -6.36 33.96
C LYS A 262 -0.32 -7.42 33.14
N GLU A 263 0.19 -7.65 31.96
CA GLU A 263 -0.27 -8.69 31.07
C GLU A 263 0.96 -9.47 30.55
N ASN A 264 1.10 -10.71 30.97
CA ASN A 264 2.32 -11.49 30.77
C ASN A 264 3.55 -10.75 31.34
N TYR A 265 4.50 -10.34 30.49
CA TYR A 265 5.73 -9.63 30.88
C TYR A 265 5.68 -8.15 30.54
N SER A 266 4.56 -7.65 30.02
CA SER A 266 4.40 -6.27 29.56
C SER A 266 3.46 -5.48 30.47
N THR A 267 3.58 -4.16 30.43
CA THR A 267 2.58 -3.25 30.99
C THR A 267 1.67 -2.79 29.89
N VAL A 268 0.37 -2.97 30.09
CA VAL A 268 -0.68 -2.56 29.18
C VAL A 268 -1.46 -1.43 29.84
N TYR A 269 -1.89 -0.47 29.07
CA TYR A 269 -2.60 0.71 29.54
C TYR A 269 -4.04 0.72 29.01
N ASP A 270 -4.99 1.03 29.85
CA ASP A 270 -6.38 1.22 29.48
C ASP A 270 -6.72 2.71 29.62
N LEU A 271 -7.24 3.30 28.54
CA LEU A 271 -7.69 4.68 28.50
C LEU A 271 -9.21 4.69 28.60
N THR A 272 -9.73 5.44 29.56
CA THR A 272 -11.17 5.53 29.85
C THR A 272 -11.65 6.97 29.67
N ASP A 273 -12.68 7.18 28.88
CA ASP A 273 -13.35 8.48 28.70
C ASP A 273 -14.36 8.77 29.84
N GLU A 274 -14.98 9.96 29.82
CA GLU A 274 -15.97 10.38 30.82
C GLU A 274 -17.23 9.51 30.83
N SER A 275 -17.53 8.84 29.73
CA SER A 275 -18.69 7.96 29.59
C SER A 275 -18.39 6.51 30.02
N GLY A 276 -17.14 6.21 30.38
CA GLY A 276 -16.71 4.88 30.78
C GLY A 276 -16.37 3.97 29.59
N ASN A 277 -16.25 4.49 28.34
CA ASN A 277 -15.73 3.71 27.24
C ASN A 277 -14.24 3.52 27.42
N VAL A 278 -13.75 2.33 27.05
CA VAL A 278 -12.35 1.94 27.26
C VAL A 278 -11.70 1.51 25.94
N VAL A 279 -10.46 1.96 25.73
CA VAL A 279 -9.60 1.45 24.67
C VAL A 279 -8.23 1.09 25.27
N THR A 280 -7.61 0.04 24.70
CA THR A 280 -6.35 -0.52 25.22
C THR A 280 -5.16 -0.04 24.42
N ALA A 281 -4.07 0.27 25.13
CA ALA A 281 -2.76 0.58 24.57
C ALA A 281 -1.73 -0.44 25.08
N PRO A 282 -1.38 -1.46 24.29
CA PRO A 282 -0.35 -2.44 24.64
C PRO A 282 1.05 -1.84 24.78
N SER A 283 1.26 -0.63 24.27
CA SER A 283 2.56 0.04 24.23
C SER A 283 2.47 1.52 24.62
N CYS A 284 3.48 1.99 25.35
CA CYS A 284 3.67 3.41 25.68
C CYS A 284 5.13 3.79 25.44
N MET A 285 5.36 4.78 24.56
CA MET A 285 6.69 5.30 24.20
C MET A 285 7.09 6.52 25.03
N SER A 286 6.28 6.93 26.00
CA SER A 286 6.51 8.09 26.83
C SER A 286 6.62 7.71 28.31
N ASP A 287 7.80 7.85 28.88
CA ASP A 287 8.03 7.62 30.31
C ASP A 287 7.20 8.60 31.16
N ASP A 288 7.07 9.85 30.74
CA ASP A 288 6.28 10.87 31.43
C ASP A 288 4.80 10.50 31.48
N LEU A 289 4.26 9.96 30.38
CA LEU A 289 2.87 9.53 30.32
C LEU A 289 2.66 8.23 31.12
N SER A 290 3.57 7.27 31.04
CA SER A 290 3.48 6.02 31.79
C SER A 290 3.56 6.25 33.31
N ALA A 291 4.32 7.25 33.76
CA ALA A 291 4.42 7.66 35.18
C ALA A 291 3.13 8.31 35.70
N LYS A 292 2.18 8.65 34.82
CA LYS A 292 0.89 9.22 35.16
C LYS A 292 -0.25 8.21 35.17
N ALA A 293 0.02 6.98 34.78
CA ALA A 293 -0.95 5.90 34.92
C ALA A 293 -1.33 5.69 36.40
N ASP A 294 -2.59 5.41 36.65
CA ASP A 294 -3.15 5.11 37.98
C ASP A 294 -3.19 6.27 38.95
N ASP A 295 -2.91 7.53 38.55
CA ASP A 295 -3.00 8.72 39.41
C ASP A 295 -4.41 9.33 39.49
N GLY A 296 -5.36 8.78 38.69
CA GLY A 296 -6.76 9.19 38.66
C GLY A 296 -7.05 10.52 37.96
N ASN A 297 -6.02 11.18 37.42
CA ASN A 297 -6.19 12.43 36.68
C ASN A 297 -6.56 12.17 35.21
N LYS A 298 -7.10 13.21 34.56
CA LYS A 298 -7.44 13.19 33.14
C LYS A 298 -6.36 13.88 32.32
N TYR A 299 -6.07 13.29 31.18
CA TYR A 299 -5.03 13.74 30.28
C TYR A 299 -5.52 13.81 28.84
N ASP A 300 -5.01 14.77 28.10
CA ASP A 300 -5.05 14.76 26.63
C ASP A 300 -3.84 13.98 26.14
N VAL A 301 -4.04 12.93 25.36
CA VAL A 301 -2.99 12.01 24.93
C VAL A 301 -2.90 11.95 23.43
N LYS A 302 -1.68 11.71 22.94
CA LYS A 302 -1.35 11.45 21.55
C LYS A 302 -0.93 10.00 21.39
N ALA A 303 -1.49 9.32 20.39
CA ALA A 303 -1.23 7.91 20.13
C ALA A 303 -1.24 7.60 18.62
N ILE A 304 -0.70 6.46 18.25
CA ILE A 304 -1.01 5.78 16.99
C ILE A 304 -2.13 4.78 17.26
N PHE A 305 -3.16 4.79 16.43
CA PHE A 305 -4.09 3.67 16.33
C PHE A 305 -3.42 2.61 15.45
N ASP A 306 -2.65 1.74 16.10
CA ASP A 306 -1.68 0.86 15.44
C ASP A 306 -2.35 -0.28 14.67
N SER A 307 -3.31 -0.95 15.30
CA SER A 307 -3.97 -2.12 14.72
C SER A 307 -5.29 -2.46 15.41
N VAL A 308 -5.97 -3.44 14.87
CA VAL A 308 -7.15 -4.06 15.49
C VAL A 308 -6.80 -5.54 15.77
N ASN A 309 -6.98 -6.00 17.01
CA ASN A 309 -6.64 -7.37 17.38
C ASN A 309 -7.69 -8.40 16.88
N ASP A 310 -7.41 -9.68 17.10
CA ASP A 310 -8.27 -10.80 16.65
C ASP A 310 -9.70 -10.75 17.21
N ASP A 311 -9.91 -10.08 18.35
CA ASP A 311 -11.23 -9.84 18.94
C ASP A 311 -11.93 -8.62 18.33
N GLY A 312 -11.32 -7.95 17.35
CA GLY A 312 -11.83 -6.75 16.73
C GLY A 312 -11.67 -5.48 17.56
N LYS A 313 -10.80 -5.47 18.58
CA LYS A 313 -10.60 -4.33 19.50
C LYS A 313 -9.41 -3.48 19.07
N PRO A 314 -9.55 -2.13 19.12
CA PRO A 314 -8.46 -1.21 18.85
C PRO A 314 -7.24 -1.44 19.75
N GLN A 315 -6.06 -1.33 19.18
CA GLN A 315 -4.78 -1.38 19.85
C GLN A 315 -4.03 -0.07 19.59
N LEU A 316 -3.67 0.63 20.66
CA LEU A 316 -2.99 1.92 20.56
C LEU A 316 -1.53 1.81 20.99
N THR A 317 -0.68 2.62 20.38
CA THR A 317 0.66 2.92 20.88
C THR A 317 0.67 4.36 21.41
N LEU A 318 0.80 4.54 22.71
CA LEU A 318 0.84 5.86 23.35
C LEU A 318 2.17 6.55 23.04
N LEU A 319 2.11 7.80 22.54
CA LEU A 319 3.29 8.57 22.17
C LEU A 319 3.62 9.69 23.16
N GLY A 320 2.66 10.14 23.96
CA GLY A 320 2.83 11.20 24.93
C GLY A 320 1.59 12.07 25.14
N PHE A 321 1.78 13.18 25.84
CA PHE A 321 0.71 14.16 26.02
C PHE A 321 0.40 14.87 24.70
N TYR A 322 -0.89 15.16 24.48
CA TYR A 322 -1.34 16.03 23.42
C TYR A 322 -1.52 17.43 23.93
N GLU A 323 -0.57 18.30 23.61
CA GLU A 323 -0.67 19.74 23.88
C GLU A 323 -1.22 20.42 22.63
N ILE A 324 -2.37 21.06 22.74
CA ILE A 324 -2.85 21.97 21.69
C ILE A 324 -1.87 23.13 21.68
N ALA A 325 -1.14 23.30 20.59
CA ALA A 325 -0.32 24.48 20.37
C ALA A 325 -1.26 25.69 20.27
N ASN A 326 -1.61 26.26 21.42
CA ASN A 326 -2.30 27.55 21.49
C ASN A 326 -1.34 28.65 21.03
N GLY A 327 -1.00 28.68 19.74
CA GLY A 327 -0.34 29.80 19.07
C GLY A 327 1.03 30.26 19.62
N ILE A 328 1.58 29.57 20.62
CA ILE A 328 2.91 29.85 21.18
C ILE A 328 3.74 28.60 21.01
N THR A 329 4.47 28.50 19.90
CA THR A 329 5.57 27.56 19.73
C THR A 329 6.42 27.54 20.99
N SER A 330 6.72 26.33 21.50
CA SER A 330 7.56 26.10 22.66
C SER A 330 8.75 27.04 22.66
N VAL A 331 8.83 27.90 23.65
CA VAL A 331 10.07 28.60 23.96
C VAL A 331 11.02 27.51 24.45
N THR A 332 11.95 27.09 23.61
CA THR A 332 13.11 26.28 24.02
C THR A 332 13.77 27.04 25.16
N ARG A 333 13.73 26.48 26.35
CA ARG A 333 14.37 27.06 27.53
C ARG A 333 15.87 26.91 27.34
N GLN A 334 16.48 27.87 26.62
CA GLN A 334 17.89 28.12 26.81
C GLN A 334 18.03 28.70 28.23
N GLU A 335 18.65 27.95 29.11
CA GLU A 335 19.18 28.51 30.36
C GLU A 335 20.31 29.48 30.01
N SER A 336 19.95 30.69 29.62
CA SER A 336 20.82 31.83 29.60
C SER A 336 20.32 32.77 30.69
N ASN A 337 21.23 33.26 31.49
CA ASN A 337 21.06 34.31 32.50
C ASN A 337 20.12 35.41 31.98
N ILE A 338 18.81 35.24 32.21
CA ILE A 338 17.80 36.22 31.81
C ILE A 338 17.78 37.29 32.89
N ASP A 339 18.39 38.39 32.57
CA ASP A 339 18.17 39.68 33.24
C ASP A 339 16.64 39.86 33.40
N ALA A 340 16.19 40.17 34.62
CA ALA A 340 14.80 40.11 35.04
C ALA A 340 13.93 41.21 34.41
N THR A 341 13.93 41.34 33.11
CA THR A 341 13.14 42.33 32.35
C THR A 341 11.65 42.01 32.43
N ILE A 342 10.85 43.00 32.77
CA ILE A 342 9.38 42.90 32.95
C ILE A 342 8.71 43.59 31.77
N TYR A 343 7.70 42.95 31.21
CA TYR A 343 6.90 43.44 30.09
C TYR A 343 5.42 43.57 30.50
N ASN A 344 4.71 44.58 30.01
CA ASN A 344 3.26 44.65 30.13
C ASN A 344 2.57 43.68 29.12
N MET A 345 1.27 43.57 29.15
CA MET A 345 0.51 42.70 28.26
C MET A 345 0.55 43.11 26.79
N SER A 346 0.97 44.32 26.48
CA SER A 346 1.18 44.82 25.11
C SER A 346 2.63 44.55 24.61
N GLY A 347 3.45 43.81 25.38
CA GLY A 347 4.82 43.47 25.02
C GLY A 347 5.84 44.59 25.23
N GLN A 348 5.46 45.71 25.84
CA GLN A 348 6.36 46.83 26.14
C GLN A 348 7.12 46.54 27.43
N ARG A 349 8.43 46.83 27.44
CA ARG A 349 9.28 46.79 28.65
C ARG A 349 8.81 47.80 29.66
N VAL A 350 8.59 47.35 30.88
CA VAL A 350 8.12 48.24 31.98
C VAL A 350 9.08 48.16 33.17
N GLY A 351 9.15 49.28 33.92
CA GLY A 351 10.00 49.38 35.10
C GLY A 351 9.33 48.82 36.37
N LYS A 352 10.08 48.76 37.46
CA LYS A 352 9.61 48.25 38.77
C LYS A 352 8.42 49.02 39.38
N SER A 353 8.16 50.25 38.94
CA SER A 353 7.05 51.09 39.38
C SER A 353 5.75 50.85 38.60
N TYR A 354 5.75 49.98 37.58
CA TYR A 354 4.54 49.67 36.79
C TYR A 354 3.56 48.85 37.64
N LYS A 355 2.30 49.28 37.65
CA LYS A 355 1.22 48.55 38.31
C LYS A 355 0.28 47.93 37.30
N GLY A 356 -0.02 46.67 37.46
CA GLY A 356 -0.86 45.93 36.57
C GLY A 356 -0.33 44.55 36.23
N LEU A 357 -0.94 43.89 35.21
CA LEU A 357 -0.52 42.56 34.77
C LEU A 357 0.74 42.65 33.95
N VAL A 358 1.78 41.90 34.36
CA VAL A 358 3.08 41.87 33.72
C VAL A 358 3.51 40.44 33.43
N VAL A 359 4.43 40.29 32.47
CA VAL A 359 5.13 39.04 32.13
C VAL A 359 6.58 39.18 32.53
N LYS A 360 7.08 38.27 33.36
CA LYS A 360 8.48 38.17 33.77
C LYS A 360 8.92 36.72 33.64
N ALA A 361 9.99 36.45 32.92
CA ALA A 361 10.49 35.09 32.67
C ALA A 361 9.39 34.11 32.22
N GLY A 362 8.52 34.56 31.29
CA GLY A 362 7.42 33.74 30.74
C GLY A 362 6.23 33.51 31.68
N LYS A 363 6.24 34.01 32.90
CA LYS A 363 5.14 33.89 33.86
C LYS A 363 4.41 35.22 34.03
N LYS A 364 3.08 35.18 34.21
CA LYS A 364 2.21 36.34 34.46
C LYS A 364 2.17 36.64 35.94
N TYR A 365 2.28 37.92 36.31
CA TYR A 365 2.21 38.41 37.67
C TYR A 365 1.39 39.73 37.73
N ILE A 366 0.79 40.01 38.86
CA ILE A 366 0.24 41.32 39.13
C ILE A 366 1.32 42.13 39.85
N ALA A 367 1.88 43.13 39.17
CA ALA A 367 2.74 44.14 39.81
C ALA A 367 1.87 45.10 40.62
N LYS A 368 2.07 45.16 41.93
CA LYS A 368 1.33 45.98 42.88
C LYS A 368 1.95 47.36 43.09
#